data_67158b889488672f7e6ad289d067130d
#
_entry.id   67158b889488672f7e6ad289d067130d
#
_cell.length_a   1.000
_cell.length_b   1.000
_cell.length_c   1.000
_cell.angle_alpha   90.00
_cell.angle_beta   90.00
_cell.angle_gamma   90.00
#
_symmetry.space_group_name_H-M   'P 1'
#
loop_
_entity.id
_entity.type
_entity.pdbx_description
1 polymer ?
#
loop_
_entity_poly.entity_id
_entity_poly.type
_entity_poly.pdbx_seq_one_letter_code
_entity_poly.pdbx_strand_id
1 'polypeptide(L)'
;MLEIGTGSGYQTAILAQLVERVFTVERIQGLQERAKERLVKLSLRNVVFRWGDGWEGWPALAPYNGIIVTAAASEVPQALLDQLAPGGRLVIPVGSGDVQQLLLIIREEQGFSRHVLDAVRFVPL
;
A
#
# COMPACT_ATOMS: atom_id res chain seq x y z
N MET A 1 6.38 -6.00 3.48
CA MET A 1 5.13 -5.22 3.34
C MET A 1 5.16 -4.39 2.07
N LEU A 2 4.05 -4.33 1.37
CA LEU A 2 3.88 -3.49 0.18
C LEU A 2 3.07 -2.24 0.56
N GLU A 3 3.56 -1.08 0.17
CA GLU A 3 2.85 0.19 0.29
C GLU A 3 2.53 0.71 -1.11
N ILE A 4 1.26 1.04 -1.36
CA ILE A 4 0.82 1.69 -2.59
C ILE A 4 0.52 3.15 -2.27
N GLY A 5 1.32 4.06 -2.86
CA GLY A 5 1.21 5.48 -2.62
C GLY A 5 2.27 5.97 -1.63
N THR A 6 3.51 6.05 -2.07
CA THR A 6 4.63 6.53 -1.24
C THR A 6 4.39 7.96 -0.75
N GLY A 7 3.85 8.81 -1.62
CA GLY A 7 3.59 10.21 -1.32
C GLY A 7 4.83 10.93 -0.81
N SER A 8 4.70 11.58 0.34
CA SER A 8 5.81 12.30 0.97
C SER A 8 6.86 11.40 1.64
N GLY A 9 6.56 10.11 1.77
CA GLY A 9 7.43 9.16 2.46
C GLY A 9 7.26 9.12 3.98
N TYR A 10 6.33 9.89 4.54
CA TYR A 10 6.10 9.91 5.99
C TYR A 10 5.65 8.56 6.51
N GLN A 11 4.62 7.98 5.91
CA GLN A 11 4.13 6.66 6.31
C GLN A 11 5.16 5.56 5.98
N THR A 12 5.85 5.70 4.84
CA THR A 12 6.93 4.78 4.47
C THR A 12 8.00 4.73 5.56
N ALA A 13 8.38 5.88 6.10
CA ALA A 13 9.35 5.97 7.19
C ALA A 13 8.86 5.27 8.46
N ILE A 14 7.58 5.42 8.80
CA ILE A 14 6.99 4.74 9.95
C ILE A 14 6.99 3.23 9.74
N LEU A 15 6.54 2.77 8.58
CA LEU A 15 6.52 1.34 8.24
C LEU A 15 7.93 0.74 8.28
N ALA A 16 8.91 1.45 7.77
CA ALA A 16 10.30 0.99 7.73
C ALA A 16 10.89 0.72 9.12
N GLN A 17 10.35 1.39 10.13
CA GLN A 17 10.78 1.18 11.52
C GLN A 17 10.05 0.03 12.20
N LEU A 18 8.95 -0.44 11.63
CA LEU A 18 8.09 -1.47 12.23
C LEU A 18 8.23 -2.84 11.58
N VAL A 19 8.68 -2.89 10.33
CA VAL A 19 8.79 -4.14 9.58
C VAL A 19 10.20 -4.30 9.02
N GLU A 20 10.55 -5.54 8.65
CA GLU A 20 11.88 -5.86 8.14
C GLU A 20 12.18 -5.17 6.83
N ARG A 21 11.21 -5.11 5.92
CA ARG A 21 11.39 -4.51 4.61
C ARG A 21 10.09 -3.93 4.08
N VAL A 22 10.18 -2.73 3.48
CA VAL A 22 9.06 -2.06 2.83
C VAL A 22 9.33 -1.98 1.34
N PHE A 23 8.37 -2.43 0.53
CA PHE A 23 8.34 -2.21 -0.91
C PHE A 23 7.27 -1.16 -1.17
N THR A 24 7.63 -0.04 -1.78
CA THR A 24 6.70 1.08 -1.96
C THR A 24 6.60 1.50 -3.41
N VAL A 25 5.37 1.72 -3.87
CA VAL A 25 5.06 2.08 -5.26
C VAL A 25 4.46 3.48 -5.29
N GLU A 26 4.99 4.33 -6.18
CA GLU A 26 4.52 5.69 -6.40
C GLU A 26 4.40 5.96 -7.90
N ARG A 27 3.27 6.54 -8.33
CA ARG A 27 3.05 6.88 -9.74
C ARG A 27 3.62 8.24 -10.13
N ILE A 28 3.87 9.12 -9.17
CA ILE A 28 4.39 10.46 -9.41
C ILE A 28 5.87 10.49 -9.08
N GLN A 29 6.71 10.58 -10.12
CA GLN A 29 8.15 10.47 -9.98
C GLN A 29 8.74 11.55 -9.05
N GLY A 30 8.26 12.79 -9.13
CA GLY A 30 8.75 13.86 -8.26
C GLY A 30 8.50 13.61 -6.78
N LEU A 31 7.35 13.00 -6.42
CA LEU A 31 7.07 12.61 -5.05
C LEU A 31 8.01 11.49 -4.60
N GLN A 32 8.25 10.52 -5.45
CA GLN A 32 9.15 9.41 -5.14
C GLN A 32 10.57 9.90 -4.85
N GLU A 33 11.08 10.81 -5.66
CA GLU A 33 12.43 11.35 -5.46
C GLU A 33 12.56 12.11 -4.12
N ARG A 34 11.55 12.89 -3.75
CA ARG A 34 11.53 13.58 -2.46
C ARG A 34 11.46 12.60 -1.28
N ALA A 35 10.67 11.55 -1.42
CA ALA A 35 10.57 10.52 -0.39
C ALA A 35 11.90 9.81 -0.21
N LYS A 36 12.59 9.46 -1.29
CA LYS A 36 13.93 8.85 -1.24
C LYS A 36 14.91 9.73 -0.46
N GLU A 37 14.94 11.02 -0.74
CA GLU A 37 15.81 11.96 -0.04
C GLU A 37 15.54 11.98 1.47
N ARG A 38 14.26 11.99 1.85
CA ARG A 38 13.86 11.94 3.27
C ARG A 38 14.33 10.70 3.97
N LEU A 39 14.14 9.55 3.34
CA LEU A 39 14.50 8.28 3.95
C LEU A 39 16.01 8.13 4.09
N VAL A 40 16.77 8.66 3.13
CA VAL A 40 18.22 8.71 3.23
C VAL A 40 18.66 9.57 4.43
N LYS A 41 18.06 10.75 4.61
CA LYS A 41 18.34 11.62 5.76
C LYS A 41 18.03 10.96 7.10
N LEU A 42 17.01 10.08 7.13
CA LEU A 42 16.62 9.34 8.33
C LEU A 42 17.41 8.05 8.50
N SER A 43 18.33 7.75 7.59
CA SER A 43 19.13 6.52 7.60
C SER A 43 18.30 5.24 7.53
N LEU A 44 17.14 5.28 6.91
CA LEU A 44 16.27 4.13 6.70
C LEU A 44 16.63 3.46 5.38
N ARG A 45 17.15 2.24 5.44
CA ARG A 45 17.73 1.52 4.28
C ARG A 45 16.95 0.28 3.87
N ASN A 46 15.88 -0.05 4.58
CA ASN A 46 15.08 -1.24 4.32
C ASN A 46 13.85 -0.95 3.43
N VAL A 47 13.94 0.07 2.59
CA VAL A 47 12.86 0.47 1.67
C VAL A 47 13.33 0.33 0.24
N VAL A 48 12.51 -0.34 -0.58
CA VAL A 48 12.72 -0.49 -2.01
C VAL A 48 11.62 0.25 -2.75
N PHE A 49 12.01 1.16 -3.62
CA PHE A 49 11.09 2.04 -4.35
C PHE A 49 10.82 1.54 -5.76
N ARG A 50 9.58 1.70 -6.20
CA ARG A 50 9.20 1.49 -7.59
C ARG A 50 8.35 2.66 -8.07
N TRP A 51 8.67 3.17 -9.26
CA TRP A 51 7.82 4.10 -9.97
C TRP A 51 6.88 3.28 -10.85
N GLY A 52 5.58 3.38 -10.61
CA GLY A 52 4.62 2.57 -11.35
C GLY A 52 3.19 2.79 -10.92
N ASP A 53 2.31 2.00 -11.54
CA ASP A 53 0.87 2.05 -11.30
C ASP A 53 0.51 1.19 -10.09
N GLY A 54 -0.13 1.82 -9.10
CA GLY A 54 -0.55 1.14 -7.88
C GLY A 54 -1.59 0.05 -8.10
N TRP A 55 -2.39 0.13 -9.17
CA TRP A 55 -3.39 -0.90 -9.50
C TRP A 55 -2.76 -2.28 -9.75
N GLU A 56 -1.52 -2.30 -10.22
CA GLU A 56 -0.79 -3.54 -10.51
C GLU A 56 -0.05 -4.10 -9.31
N GLY A 57 0.12 -3.33 -8.25
CA GLY A 57 0.97 -3.69 -7.13
C GLY A 57 2.42 -3.86 -7.57
N TRP A 58 3.06 -4.89 -7.02
CA TRP A 58 4.43 -5.24 -7.38
C TRP A 58 4.58 -6.76 -7.40
N PRO A 59 4.14 -7.41 -8.49
CA PRO A 59 4.07 -8.88 -8.53
C PRO A 59 5.41 -9.59 -8.43
N ALA A 60 6.48 -8.98 -8.92
CA ALA A 60 7.79 -9.61 -8.93
C ALA A 60 8.31 -9.99 -7.54
N LEU A 61 7.87 -9.29 -6.50
CA LEU A 61 8.32 -9.49 -5.13
C LEU A 61 7.24 -10.11 -4.23
N ALA A 62 6.06 -10.43 -4.80
CA ALA A 62 4.97 -11.07 -4.08
C ALA A 62 5.33 -12.52 -3.70
N PRO A 63 4.63 -13.13 -2.71
CA PRO A 63 3.49 -12.57 -1.99
C PRO A 63 3.89 -11.69 -0.80
N TYR A 64 2.93 -10.89 -0.33
CA TYR A 64 3.13 -9.98 0.81
C TYR A 64 2.24 -10.37 1.98
N ASN A 65 2.79 -10.29 3.19
CA ASN A 65 2.03 -10.49 4.42
C ASN A 65 1.14 -9.29 4.75
N GLY A 66 1.51 -8.13 4.29
CA GLY A 66 0.73 -6.91 4.46
C GLY A 66 0.83 -6.01 3.24
N ILE A 67 -0.31 -5.46 2.85
CA ILE A 67 -0.42 -4.45 1.78
C ILE A 67 -1.23 -3.30 2.34
N ILE A 68 -0.70 -2.08 2.22
CA ILE A 68 -1.42 -0.88 2.62
C ILE A 68 -1.52 0.07 1.43
N VAL A 69 -2.73 0.55 1.15
CA VAL A 69 -3.01 1.48 0.06
C VAL A 69 -3.44 2.80 0.66
N THR A 70 -2.77 3.87 0.27
CA THR A 70 -3.00 5.21 0.81
C THR A 70 -3.68 6.15 -0.19
N ALA A 71 -4.32 5.59 -1.20
CA ALA A 71 -5.12 6.32 -2.17
C ALA A 71 -6.42 5.55 -2.43
N ALA A 72 -7.51 6.28 -2.65
CA ALA A 72 -8.83 5.67 -2.80
C ALA A 72 -8.98 4.98 -4.16
N ALA A 73 -9.46 3.74 -4.13
CA ALA A 73 -9.81 2.97 -5.31
C ALA A 73 -11.33 2.86 -5.44
N SER A 74 -11.83 2.80 -6.68
CA SER A 74 -13.27 2.58 -6.91
C SER A 74 -13.71 1.18 -6.50
N GLU A 75 -12.78 0.23 -6.57
CA GLU A 75 -12.97 -1.16 -6.14
C GLU A 75 -11.61 -1.72 -5.71
N VAL A 76 -11.60 -2.87 -5.06
CA VAL A 76 -10.36 -3.53 -4.66
C VAL A 76 -9.67 -4.10 -5.91
N PRO A 77 -8.43 -3.67 -6.23
CA PRO A 77 -7.72 -4.22 -7.38
C PRO A 77 -7.44 -5.71 -7.20
N GLN A 78 -7.84 -6.51 -8.19
CA GLN A 78 -7.60 -7.95 -8.15
C GLN A 78 -6.12 -8.30 -8.02
N ALA A 79 -5.26 -7.51 -8.66
CA ALA A 79 -3.81 -7.71 -8.59
C ALA A 79 -3.28 -7.67 -7.15
N LEU A 80 -3.85 -6.81 -6.30
CA LEU A 80 -3.42 -6.73 -4.90
C LEU A 80 -3.90 -7.94 -4.09
N LEU A 81 -5.10 -8.43 -4.36
CA LEU A 81 -5.60 -9.66 -3.74
C LEU A 81 -4.72 -10.86 -4.12
N ASP A 82 -4.33 -10.94 -5.38
CA ASP A 82 -3.48 -12.03 -5.89
C ASP A 82 -2.07 -12.02 -5.25
N GLN A 83 -1.64 -10.86 -4.77
CA GLN A 83 -0.31 -10.68 -4.19
C GLN A 83 -0.28 -10.83 -2.67
N LEU A 84 -1.42 -11.10 -2.02
CA LEU A 84 -1.45 -11.39 -0.59
C LEU A 84 -0.98 -12.81 -0.31
N ALA A 85 -0.12 -12.95 0.67
CA ALA A 85 0.23 -14.25 1.22
C ALA A 85 -0.96 -14.88 1.96
N PRO A 86 -1.01 -16.21 2.13
CA PRO A 86 -2.00 -16.83 3.01
C PRO A 86 -1.96 -16.20 4.41
N GLY A 87 -3.13 -15.80 4.92
CA GLY A 87 -3.22 -15.04 6.17
C GLY A 87 -2.83 -13.57 6.05
N GLY A 88 -2.42 -13.12 4.88
CA GLY A 88 -2.02 -11.74 4.63
C GLY A 88 -3.19 -10.77 4.72
N ARG A 89 -2.88 -9.52 5.01
CA ARG A 89 -3.87 -8.45 5.24
C ARG A 89 -3.64 -7.28 4.31
N LEU A 90 -4.74 -6.82 3.71
CA LEU A 90 -4.77 -5.63 2.85
C LEU A 90 -5.66 -4.57 3.50
N VAL A 91 -5.12 -3.37 3.66
CA VAL A 91 -5.90 -2.22 4.12
C VAL A 91 -5.98 -1.23 2.96
N ILE A 92 -7.21 -0.88 2.57
CA ILE A 92 -7.45 -0.06 1.38
C ILE A 92 -8.72 0.79 1.53
N PRO A 93 -8.67 2.09 1.19
CA PRO A 93 -9.86 2.90 1.09
C PRO A 93 -10.56 2.64 -0.25
N VAL A 94 -11.84 2.31 -0.22
CA VAL A 94 -12.63 1.98 -1.41
C VAL A 94 -13.89 2.82 -1.45
N GLY A 95 -14.19 3.34 -2.61
CA GLY A 95 -15.38 4.13 -2.87
C GLY A 95 -15.13 5.23 -3.89
N SER A 96 -16.22 5.87 -4.30
CA SER A 96 -16.20 7.03 -5.19
C SER A 96 -16.80 8.23 -4.46
N GLY A 97 -16.37 9.44 -4.85
CA GLY A 97 -16.82 10.69 -4.22
C GLY A 97 -15.97 11.08 -3.01
N ASP A 98 -16.58 11.86 -2.11
CA ASP A 98 -15.85 12.51 -1.03
C ASP A 98 -15.50 11.59 0.14
N VAL A 99 -16.26 10.50 0.32
CA VAL A 99 -16.07 9.60 1.46
C VAL A 99 -15.96 8.17 0.95
N GLN A 100 -14.90 7.48 1.39
CA GLN A 100 -14.67 6.08 1.10
C GLN A 100 -14.80 5.25 2.37
N GLN A 101 -14.92 3.94 2.21
CA GLN A 101 -14.84 2.99 3.31
C GLN A 101 -13.42 2.44 3.39
N LEU A 102 -12.83 2.50 4.57
CA LEU A 102 -11.55 1.84 4.81
C LEU A 102 -11.82 0.36 5.07
N LEU A 103 -11.31 -0.50 4.20
CA LEU A 103 -11.53 -1.94 4.28
C LEU A 103 -10.27 -2.65 4.77
N LEU A 104 -10.47 -3.64 5.61
CA LEU A 104 -9.48 -4.66 5.93
C LEU A 104 -9.89 -5.95 5.21
N ILE A 105 -9.02 -6.47 4.37
CA ILE A 105 -9.23 -7.74 3.68
C ILE A 105 -8.18 -8.72 4.15
N ILE A 106 -8.61 -9.91 4.54
CA ILE A 106 -7.74 -10.98 5.02
C ILE A 106 -7.86 -12.16 4.07
N ARG A 107 -6.72 -12.68 3.60
CA ARG A 107 -6.72 -13.88 2.80
C ARG A 107 -6.88 -15.10 3.71
N GLU A 108 -8.01 -15.79 3.52
CA GLU A 108 -8.33 -17.01 4.25
C GLU A 108 -7.95 -18.24 3.41
N GLU A 109 -8.16 -19.44 3.96
CA GLU A 109 -7.89 -20.68 3.22
C GLU A 109 -8.71 -20.80 1.95
N GLN A 110 -9.95 -20.33 1.97
CA GLN A 110 -10.89 -20.45 0.87
C GLN A 110 -11.49 -19.11 0.48
N GLY A 111 -10.63 -18.15 0.15
CA GLY A 111 -11.07 -16.84 -0.31
C GLY A 111 -10.63 -15.72 0.60
N PHE A 112 -11.46 -14.68 0.69
CA PHE A 112 -11.11 -13.46 1.40
C PHE A 112 -12.24 -13.03 2.31
N SER A 113 -11.92 -12.58 3.53
CA SER A 113 -12.88 -11.90 4.39
C SER A 113 -12.73 -10.38 4.25
N ARG A 114 -13.84 -9.66 4.39
CA ARG A 114 -13.88 -8.20 4.30
C ARG A 114 -14.45 -7.61 5.59
N HIS A 115 -13.78 -6.56 6.10
CA HIS A 115 -14.22 -5.84 7.29
C HIS A 115 -14.15 -4.35 7.02
N VAL A 116 -15.26 -3.64 7.28
CA VAL A 116 -15.27 -2.18 7.19
C VAL A 116 -14.73 -1.63 8.50
N LEU A 117 -13.64 -0.87 8.42
CA LEU A 117 -12.99 -0.30 9.60
C LEU A 117 -13.52 1.09 9.94
N ASP A 118 -13.70 1.96 8.91
CA ASP A 118 -14.14 3.33 9.12
C ASP A 118 -14.54 3.99 7.79
N ALA A 119 -15.13 5.20 7.90
CA ALA A 119 -15.34 6.09 6.77
C ALA A 119 -14.16 7.05 6.70
N VAL A 120 -13.58 7.23 5.51
CA VAL A 120 -12.34 8.01 5.33
C VAL A 120 -12.40 8.84 4.06
N ARG A 121 -11.43 9.75 3.91
CA ARG A 121 -11.22 10.53 2.68
C ARG A 121 -9.77 10.40 2.27
N PHE A 122 -9.55 9.94 1.05
CA PHE A 122 -8.23 9.84 0.44
C PHE A 122 -8.26 10.40 -0.97
N VAL A 123 -7.09 10.81 -1.48
CA VAL A 123 -6.97 11.17 -2.89
C VAL A 123 -7.15 9.92 -3.76
N PRO A 124 -7.68 10.05 -4.99
CA PRO A 124 -7.85 8.90 -5.88
C PRO A 124 -6.52 8.21 -6.20
N LEU A 125 -6.62 6.92 -6.30
CA LEU A 125 -5.49 6.07 -6.71
C LEU A 125 -5.07 6.35 -8.15
#